data_e93e63ff7c772e4b02945a84d45128dd
#
_entry.id   e93e63ff7c772e4b02945a84d45128dd
#
_cell.length_a   1.000
_cell.length_b   1.000
_cell.length_c   1.000
_cell.angle_alpha   90.00
_cell.angle_beta   90.00
_cell.angle_gamma   90.00
#
_symmetry.space_group_name_H-M   'P 1'
#
loop_
_entity.id
_entity.type
_entity.pdbx_description
1 polymer ?
#
loop_
_entity_poly.entity_id
_entity_poly.type
_entity_poly.pdbx_seq_one_letter_code
_entity_poly.pdbx_strand_id
1 'polypeptide(L)' 'MIGNEKQQLNVRISKDTADKLEQIVEFYQENTKIGRIYKGDVLTDIIEKSYEVMLKQKKSKIRI' A
#
# COMPACT_ATOMS: atom_id res chain seq x y z
N MET A 1 11.94 14.74 10.78
CA MET A 1 11.76 14.29 10.29
C MET A 1 11.53 14.04 9.58
N ILE A 2 11.62 14.05 9.32
CA ILE A 2 11.60 13.66 8.61
C ILE A 2 10.77 12.92 8.06
N GLY A 3 10.19 12.33 8.08
CA GLY A 3 9.25 11.44 7.58
C GLY A 3 8.36 11.90 6.48
N ASN A 4 8.38 13.13 6.21
CA ASN A 4 7.53 13.66 5.15
C ASN A 4 8.20 13.69 3.81
N GLU A 5 9.43 13.36 3.79
CA GLU A 5 10.12 13.31 2.53
C GLU A 5 9.59 12.20 1.67
N LYS A 6 9.32 12.50 0.43
CA LYS A 6 8.82 11.50 -0.50
C LYS A 6 9.97 10.91 -1.27
N GLN A 7 9.92 9.61 -1.41
CA GLN A 7 10.92 8.89 -2.16
C GLN A 7 10.27 8.16 -3.29
N GLN A 8 10.99 8.06 -4.38
CA GLN A 8 10.53 7.30 -5.51
C GLN A 8 10.91 5.85 -5.31
N LEU A 9 9.95 4.97 -5.51
CA LEU A 9 10.18 3.55 -5.36
C LEU A 9 10.02 2.88 -6.71
N ASN A 10 11.07 2.22 -7.16
CA ASN A 10 11.05 1.54 -8.44
C ASN A 10 11.16 0.05 -8.21
N VAL A 11 10.09 -0.65 -8.52
CA VAL A 11 10.07 -2.11 -8.39
C VAL A 11 9.48 -2.71 -9.64
N ARG A 12 9.79 -3.97 -9.85
CA ARG A 12 9.23 -4.69 -10.97
C ARG A 12 8.18 -5.64 -10.44
N ILE A 13 7.03 -5.63 -11.07
CA ILE A 13 5.96 -6.54 -10.72
C ILE A 13 5.40 -7.10 -12.01
N SER A 14 4.74 -8.25 -11.89
CA SER A 14 4.15 -8.87 -13.07
C SER A 14 2.98 -8.04 -13.57
N LYS A 15 2.60 -8.29 -14.81
CA LYS A 15 1.46 -7.60 -15.37
C LYS A 15 0.20 -7.90 -14.59
N ASP A 16 0.05 -9.13 -14.14
CA ASP A 16 -1.12 -9.50 -13.35
C ASP A 16 -1.18 -8.69 -12.06
N THR A 17 -0.05 -8.55 -11.41
CA THR A 17 0.01 -7.78 -10.17
C THR A 17 -0.28 -6.31 -10.44
N ALA A 18 0.25 -5.79 -11.54
CA ALA A 18 0.00 -4.41 -11.90
C ALA A 18 -1.49 -4.18 -12.17
N ASP A 19 -2.13 -5.13 -12.85
CA ASP A 19 -3.55 -5.02 -13.14
C ASP A 19 -4.36 -5.00 -11.85
N LYS A 20 -3.97 -5.83 -10.89
CA LYS A 20 -4.66 -5.86 -9.62
C LYS A 20 -4.51 -4.54 -8.88
N LEU A 21 -3.35 -3.94 -8.96
CA LEU A 21 -3.15 -2.65 -8.35
C LEU A 21 -4.07 -1.60 -8.95
N GLU A 22 -4.20 -1.63 -10.29
CA GLU A 22 -5.09 -0.68 -10.95
C GLU A 22 -6.53 -0.86 -10.48
N GLN A 23 -6.95 -2.10 -10.32
CA GLN A 23 -8.30 -2.37 -9.85
C GLN A 23 -8.50 -1.87 -8.42
N ILE A 24 -7.50 -2.00 -7.60
CA ILE A 24 -7.58 -1.49 -6.23
C ILE A 24 -7.70 0.02 -6.24
N VAL A 25 -6.91 0.68 -7.09
CA VAL A 25 -6.97 2.13 -7.18
C VAL A 25 -8.36 2.57 -7.61
N GLU A 26 -8.93 1.88 -8.60
CA GLU A 26 -10.26 2.21 -9.06
C GLU A 26 -11.30 2.02 -7.96
N PHE A 27 -11.16 0.94 -7.22
CA PHE A 27 -12.08 0.67 -6.12
C PHE A 27 -12.03 1.78 -5.07
N TYR A 28 -10.82 2.19 -4.71
CA TYR A 28 -10.66 3.27 -3.76
C TYR A 28 -11.27 4.56 -4.29
N GLN A 29 -11.06 4.83 -5.58
CA GLN A 29 -11.59 6.04 -6.19
C GLN A 29 -13.12 6.04 -6.18
N GLU A 30 -13.73 4.90 -6.47
CA GLU A 30 -15.17 4.79 -6.49
C GLU A 30 -15.76 4.99 -5.11
N ASN A 31 -15.02 4.65 -4.08
CA ASN A 31 -15.50 4.77 -2.72
C ASN A 31 -15.08 6.06 -2.05
N THR A 32 -14.46 6.95 -2.80
CA THR A 32 -14.04 8.24 -2.29
C THR A 32 -14.79 9.32 -3.06
N LYS A 33 -15.50 10.13 -2.35
CA LYS A 33 -16.31 11.16 -3.00
C LYS A 33 -15.60 12.47 -3.18
N ILE A 34 -14.54 12.65 -2.45
CA ILE A 34 -13.83 13.91 -2.48
C ILE A 34 -12.40 13.67 -2.94
N GLY A 35 -12.00 14.42 -3.94
CA GLY A 35 -10.63 14.39 -4.38
C GLY A 35 -10.32 13.20 -5.24
N ARG A 36 -9.08 13.09 -5.58
CA ARG A 36 -8.59 12.06 -6.47
C ARG A 36 -7.64 11.14 -5.73
N ILE A 37 -7.78 9.86 -5.99
CA ILE A 37 -6.93 8.85 -5.39
C ILE A 37 -5.81 8.52 -6.36
N TYR A 38 -4.59 8.54 -5.89
CA TYR A 38 -3.43 8.20 -6.70
C TYR A 38 -2.86 6.88 -6.26
N LYS A 39 -2.11 6.26 -7.15
CA LYS A 39 -1.46 4.99 -6.86
C LYS A 39 -0.62 5.06 -5.59
N GLY A 40 0.09 6.17 -5.42
CA GLY A 40 0.92 6.33 -4.24
C GLY A 40 0.13 6.29 -2.95
N ASP A 41 -1.09 6.84 -2.98
CA ASP A 41 -1.94 6.84 -1.81
C ASP A 41 -2.35 5.42 -1.45
N VAL A 42 -2.71 4.64 -2.46
CA VAL A 42 -3.11 3.27 -2.25
C VAL A 42 -1.94 2.45 -1.73
N LEU A 43 -0.77 2.64 -2.33
CA LEU A 43 0.42 1.91 -1.90
C LEU A 43 0.80 2.25 -0.47
N THR A 44 0.69 3.52 -0.11
CA THR A 44 0.97 3.93 1.25
C THR A 44 0.07 3.19 2.23
N ASP A 45 -1.22 3.13 1.93
CA ASP A 45 -2.16 2.46 2.80
C ASP A 45 -1.84 0.97 2.92
N ILE A 46 -1.58 0.34 1.79
CA ILE A 46 -1.28 -1.09 1.76
C ILE A 46 -0.02 -1.39 2.56
N ILE A 47 1.00 -0.60 2.36
CA ILE A 47 2.28 -0.81 3.03
C ILE A 47 2.13 -0.64 4.54
N GLU A 48 1.41 0.39 4.95
CA GLU A 48 1.23 0.63 6.38
C GLU A 48 0.44 -0.47 7.04
N LYS A 49 -0.57 -0.98 6.36
CA LYS A 49 -1.34 -2.07 6.91
C LYS A 49 -0.52 -3.35 7.00
N SER A 50 0.28 -3.61 5.97
CA SER A 50 1.14 -4.78 5.99
C SER A 50 2.19 -4.68 7.08
N TYR A 51 2.69 -3.49 7.30
CA TYR A 51 3.68 -3.27 8.34
C TYR A 51 3.08 -3.56 9.71
N GLU A 52 1.86 -3.11 9.95
CA GLU A 52 1.18 -3.38 11.20
C GLU A 52 0.98 -4.86 11.43
N VAL A 53 0.59 -5.56 10.38
CA VAL A 53 0.41 -7.01 10.47
C VAL A 53 1.74 -7.67 10.82
N MET A 54 2.81 -7.23 10.17
CA MET A 54 4.12 -7.77 10.45
C MET A 54 4.51 -7.58 11.92
N LEU A 55 4.25 -6.39 12.44
CA LEU A 55 4.59 -6.13 13.83
C LEU A 55 3.82 -7.03 14.77
N LYS A 56 2.57 -7.27 14.47
CA LYS A 56 1.77 -8.18 15.30
C LYS A 56 2.31 -9.59 15.26
N GLN A 57 2.72 -10.03 14.09
CA GLN A 57 3.25 -11.37 13.95
C GLN A 57 4.58 -11.51 14.69
N LYS A 58 5.40 -10.51 14.62
CA LYS A 58 6.67 -10.55 15.32
C LYS A 58 6.48 -10.61 16.82
N LYS A 59 5.50 -9.89 17.29
CA LYS A 59 5.21 -9.91 18.71
C LYS A 59 4.71 -11.26 19.15
N SER A 60 3.86 -11.79 18.38
CA SER A 60 3.34 -13.08 18.70
C SER A 60 4.36 -14.14 18.67
N LYS A 61 5.22 -14.06 17.85
CA LYS A 61 6.21 -14.88 17.65
C LYS A 61 6.22 -16.10 17.53
N ILE A 62 6.12 -16.38 17.28
CA ILE A 62 5.94 -17.38 17.22
C ILE A 62 6.51 -18.04 16.52
N ARG A 63 6.86 -18.31 16.26
CA ARG A 63 7.25 -18.90 15.62
C ARG A 63 7.20 -19.34 15.09
N ILE A 64 7.46 -19.62 14.79
CA ILE A 64 7.50 -20.05 14.28
C ILE A 64 7.55 -20.39 14.12
#